data_85016bd6e5eeac613f3f8445dd9025fc
#
_entry.id   85016bd6e5eeac613f3f8445dd9025fc
#
_cell.length_a   1.000
_cell.length_b   1.000
_cell.length_c   1.000
_cell.angle_alpha   90.00
_cell.angle_beta   90.00
_cell.angle_gamma   90.00
#
_symmetry.space_group_name_H-M   'P 1'
#
loop_
_entity.id
_entity.type
_entity.pdbx_description
1 polymer ?
#
loop_
_entity_poly.entity_id
_entity_poly.type
_entity_poly.pdbx_seq_one_letter_code
_entity_poly.pdbx_strand_id
1 'polypeptide(L)'
;MTDAAADLTQLTEGLPERLVKYQVRYANHRDVNREALTPMMRHYVEIKDQYPHALLLYRIGDFYETFFQDAIAIARALELVLTAKHAGEDIGQVPLAGIPHHALDRYCAQLVEKGFSVAVCDQTEDAAEAQGRLVQRQVTRVITPGTVLEEGMLNARRNNFLAAVVITGNYWGLAYADVSTGEFLTTQSEALDQLNQELLRLQPAEVLVPTNAPDLVSLLRPGERSEQLPDCLPTQFCYTLRSQSSFVLSEARYRLLQRFKLRSLEGMGCDHLPLAVRAAGGLLEYLESTSERGVGEPEKRSPRTPHFTRQQVPLQPLCTYTLTEFLTIDYQTRRNLEITQ
;
A
#
# COMPACT_ATOMS: atom_id res chain seq x y z
N MET A 1 -28.02 -0.58 -37.30
CA MET A 1 -26.86 0.32 -37.04
C MET A 1 -27.03 1.22 -35.82
N THR A 2 -28.05 1.01 -34.97
CA THR A 2 -28.41 1.88 -33.82
C THR A 2 -28.07 1.26 -32.44
N ASP A 3 -27.75 -0.04 -32.38
CA ASP A 3 -27.48 -0.70 -31.10
C ASP A 3 -26.00 -0.59 -30.61
N ALA A 4 -25.05 -0.49 -31.55
CA ALA A 4 -23.63 -0.37 -31.18
C ALA A 4 -23.22 1.02 -30.63
N ALA A 5 -24.01 2.06 -30.92
CA ALA A 5 -23.72 3.42 -30.46
C ALA A 5 -24.23 3.65 -29.02
N ALA A 6 -25.31 2.97 -28.63
CA ALA A 6 -25.87 3.06 -27.27
C ALA A 6 -24.99 2.31 -26.25
N ASP A 7 -24.37 1.21 -26.67
CA ASP A 7 -23.47 0.41 -25.84
C ASP A 7 -22.15 1.14 -25.54
N LEU A 8 -21.64 1.92 -26.51
CA LEU A 8 -20.43 2.73 -26.34
C LEU A 8 -20.62 3.89 -25.35
N THR A 9 -21.84 4.44 -25.20
CA THR A 9 -22.10 5.57 -24.32
C THR A 9 -22.11 5.14 -22.86
N GLN A 10 -22.61 3.94 -22.53
CA GLN A 10 -22.59 3.39 -21.17
C GLN A 10 -21.19 2.98 -20.70
N LEU A 11 -20.33 2.52 -21.61
CA LEU A 11 -18.95 2.13 -21.30
C LEU A 11 -18.00 3.34 -21.13
N THR A 12 -18.40 4.51 -21.60
CA THR A 12 -17.60 5.76 -21.53
C THR A 12 -18.06 6.73 -20.44
N GLU A 13 -19.14 6.44 -19.71
CA GLU A 13 -19.56 7.25 -18.57
C GLU A 13 -18.45 7.32 -17.51
N GLY A 14 -17.92 8.53 -17.30
CA GLY A 14 -16.84 8.79 -16.33
C GLY A 14 -15.42 8.75 -16.89
N LEU A 15 -15.22 8.45 -18.18
CA LEU A 15 -13.90 8.60 -18.81
C LEU A 15 -13.53 10.08 -18.99
N PRO A 16 -12.27 10.47 -18.72
CA PRO A 16 -11.79 11.81 -19.03
C PRO A 16 -11.97 12.12 -20.52
N GLU A 17 -12.47 13.31 -20.85
CA GLU A 17 -12.70 13.77 -22.24
C GLU A 17 -11.48 13.54 -23.16
N ARG A 18 -10.26 13.61 -22.60
CA ARG A 18 -9.01 13.36 -23.31
C ARG A 18 -8.88 11.93 -23.87
N LEU A 19 -9.59 10.95 -23.29
CA LEU A 19 -9.59 9.57 -23.76
C LEU A 19 -10.59 9.31 -24.89
N VAL A 20 -11.61 10.14 -25.04
CA VAL A 20 -12.63 9.98 -26.09
C VAL A 20 -12.00 9.98 -27.48
N LYS A 21 -10.99 10.83 -27.70
CA LYS A 21 -10.27 10.90 -28.99
C LYS A 21 -9.53 9.60 -29.37
N TYR A 22 -9.21 8.76 -28.39
CA TYR A 22 -8.51 7.49 -28.61
C TYR A 22 -9.46 6.30 -28.76
N GLN A 23 -10.78 6.52 -28.69
CA GLN A 23 -11.81 5.47 -28.76
C GLN A 23 -11.56 4.32 -27.74
N VAL A 24 -11.16 4.70 -26.52
CA VAL A 24 -10.96 3.75 -25.42
C VAL A 24 -12.30 3.12 -25.05
N ARG A 25 -12.34 1.77 -25.05
CA ARG A 25 -13.55 1.00 -24.68
C ARG A 25 -13.51 0.52 -23.24
N TYR A 26 -12.33 0.21 -22.73
CA TYR A 26 -12.14 -0.40 -21.42
C TYR A 26 -11.26 0.46 -20.54
N ALA A 27 -11.85 0.97 -19.45
CA ALA A 27 -11.12 1.72 -18.43
C ALA A 27 -10.59 0.83 -17.30
N ASN A 28 -11.21 -0.35 -17.09
CA ASN A 28 -10.85 -1.27 -16.04
C ASN A 28 -10.29 -2.58 -16.63
N HIS A 29 -9.19 -3.08 -16.06
CA HIS A 29 -8.56 -4.33 -16.50
C HIS A 29 -9.41 -5.58 -16.26
N ARG A 30 -10.44 -5.49 -15.40
CA ARG A 30 -11.35 -6.60 -15.10
C ARG A 30 -12.42 -6.81 -16.16
N ASP A 31 -12.67 -5.78 -16.98
CA ASP A 31 -13.75 -5.79 -17.97
C ASP A 31 -13.29 -6.34 -19.34
N VAL A 32 -11.98 -6.68 -19.48
CA VAL A 32 -11.42 -7.13 -20.75
C VAL A 32 -11.34 -8.65 -20.83
N ASN A 33 -11.54 -9.18 -22.05
CA ASN A 33 -11.25 -10.58 -22.35
C ASN A 33 -9.73 -10.79 -22.39
N ARG A 34 -9.19 -11.57 -21.45
CA ARG A 34 -7.76 -11.80 -21.28
C ARG A 34 -7.11 -12.53 -22.47
N GLU A 35 -7.86 -13.41 -23.15
CA GLU A 35 -7.36 -14.16 -24.30
C GLU A 35 -7.10 -13.24 -25.50
N ALA A 36 -7.86 -12.14 -25.61
CA ALA A 36 -7.72 -11.15 -26.67
C ALA A 36 -6.60 -10.12 -26.43
N LEU A 37 -5.97 -10.13 -25.25
CA LEU A 37 -4.89 -9.23 -24.89
C LEU A 37 -3.57 -9.63 -25.56
N THR A 38 -2.76 -8.63 -25.92
CA THR A 38 -1.36 -8.88 -26.31
C THR A 38 -0.60 -9.57 -25.16
N PRO A 39 0.47 -10.34 -25.44
CA PRO A 39 1.23 -11.06 -24.39
C PRO A 39 1.71 -10.14 -23.28
N MET A 40 2.19 -8.94 -23.60
CA MET A 40 2.65 -7.94 -22.63
C MET A 40 1.49 -7.43 -21.77
N MET A 41 0.33 -7.12 -22.37
CA MET A 41 -0.81 -6.60 -21.65
C MET A 41 -1.46 -7.67 -20.76
N ARG A 42 -1.46 -8.93 -21.20
CA ARG A 42 -1.91 -10.07 -20.39
C ARG A 42 -1.03 -10.22 -19.14
N HIS A 43 0.28 -10.18 -19.30
CA HIS A 43 1.21 -10.24 -18.18
C HIS A 43 1.04 -9.05 -17.21
N TYR A 44 0.78 -7.83 -17.74
CA TYR A 44 0.44 -6.67 -16.89
C TYR A 44 -0.81 -6.94 -16.04
N VAL A 45 -1.87 -7.46 -16.64
CA VAL A 45 -3.14 -7.75 -15.94
C VAL A 45 -2.94 -8.86 -14.90
N GLU A 46 -2.18 -9.91 -15.20
CA GLU A 46 -1.84 -10.99 -14.26
C GLU A 46 -1.10 -10.47 -13.02
N ILE A 47 -0.15 -9.54 -13.21
CA ILE A 47 0.52 -8.88 -12.08
C ILE A 47 -0.45 -7.97 -11.34
N LYS A 48 -1.26 -7.18 -12.05
CA LYS A 48 -2.24 -6.28 -11.42
C LYS A 48 -3.25 -7.03 -10.54
N ASP A 49 -3.64 -8.23 -10.91
CA ASP A 49 -4.53 -9.07 -10.08
C ASP A 49 -3.88 -9.52 -8.77
N GLN A 50 -2.55 -9.66 -8.74
CA GLN A 50 -1.81 -9.98 -7.51
C GLN A 50 -1.66 -8.75 -6.60
N TYR A 51 -1.72 -7.54 -7.17
CA TYR A 51 -1.58 -6.26 -6.46
C TYR A 51 -2.76 -5.32 -6.75
N PRO A 52 -4.01 -5.74 -6.48
CA PRO A 52 -5.21 -5.01 -6.92
C PRO A 52 -5.33 -3.60 -6.33
N HIS A 53 -4.75 -3.37 -5.14
CA HIS A 53 -4.84 -2.10 -4.40
C HIS A 53 -3.66 -1.15 -4.65
N ALA A 54 -2.59 -1.64 -5.28
CA ALA A 54 -1.42 -0.83 -5.60
C ALA A 54 -1.51 -0.32 -7.05
N LEU A 55 -1.10 0.90 -7.28
CA LEU A 55 -0.86 1.41 -8.62
C LEU A 55 0.34 0.67 -9.22
N LEU A 56 0.15 -0.02 -10.34
CA LEU A 56 1.20 -0.82 -10.95
C LEU A 56 2.03 0.02 -11.91
N LEU A 57 3.30 0.23 -11.59
CA LEU A 57 4.31 0.81 -12.46
C LEU A 57 5.10 -0.30 -13.14
N TYR A 58 4.89 -0.49 -14.43
CA TYR A 58 5.39 -1.61 -15.21
C TYR A 58 6.51 -1.16 -16.17
N ARG A 59 7.73 -1.65 -15.98
CA ARG A 59 8.90 -1.23 -16.74
C ARG A 59 8.82 -1.64 -18.22
N ILE A 60 8.92 -0.65 -19.11
CA ILE A 60 9.02 -0.85 -20.56
C ILE A 60 10.10 0.10 -21.09
N GLY A 61 11.28 -0.45 -21.39
CA GLY A 61 12.42 0.34 -21.81
C GLY A 61 12.82 1.41 -20.79
N ASP A 62 12.82 2.68 -21.16
CA ASP A 62 13.18 3.81 -20.31
C ASP A 62 12.02 4.40 -19.53
N PHE A 63 10.84 3.77 -19.55
CA PHE A 63 9.66 4.23 -18.85
C PHE A 63 9.11 3.16 -17.92
N TYR A 64 8.42 3.62 -16.87
CA TYR A 64 7.40 2.84 -16.19
C TYR A 64 6.04 3.26 -16.75
N GLU A 65 5.40 2.35 -17.44
CA GLU A 65 4.06 2.54 -17.99
C GLU A 65 3.01 1.93 -17.05
N THR A 66 1.85 2.51 -17.05
CA THR A 66 0.68 2.05 -16.29
C THR A 66 -0.55 2.11 -17.19
N PHE A 67 -1.48 1.18 -17.01
CA PHE A 67 -2.62 1.01 -17.92
C PHE A 67 -3.95 1.01 -17.17
N PHE A 68 -5.05 1.10 -17.93
CA PHE A 68 -6.42 1.05 -17.43
C PHE A 68 -6.69 2.10 -16.34
N GLN A 69 -7.41 1.70 -15.28
CA GLN A 69 -7.75 2.57 -14.16
C GLN A 69 -6.54 3.17 -13.44
N ASP A 70 -5.41 2.44 -13.39
CA ASP A 70 -4.18 2.94 -12.77
C ASP A 70 -3.61 4.12 -13.56
N ALA A 71 -3.67 4.06 -14.90
CA ALA A 71 -3.24 5.15 -15.76
C ALA A 71 -4.06 6.42 -15.51
N ILE A 72 -5.38 6.27 -15.37
CA ILE A 72 -6.28 7.39 -15.08
C ILE A 72 -5.98 7.98 -13.70
N ALA A 73 -5.78 7.12 -12.70
CA ALA A 73 -5.47 7.54 -11.33
C ALA A 73 -4.12 8.28 -11.25
N ILE A 74 -3.06 7.72 -11.84
CA ILE A 74 -1.72 8.32 -11.85
C ILE A 74 -1.70 9.63 -12.63
N ALA A 75 -2.32 9.67 -13.82
CA ALA A 75 -2.38 10.88 -14.63
C ALA A 75 -3.08 12.02 -13.89
N ARG A 76 -4.16 11.72 -13.16
CA ARG A 76 -4.86 12.70 -12.31
C ARG A 76 -4.03 13.14 -11.11
N ALA A 77 -3.41 12.17 -10.42
CA ALA A 77 -2.66 12.45 -9.20
C ALA A 77 -1.39 13.25 -9.45
N LEU A 78 -0.72 13.01 -10.56
CA LEU A 78 0.58 13.60 -10.90
C LEU A 78 0.51 14.64 -12.03
N GLU A 79 -0.70 14.98 -12.49
CA GLU A 79 -0.95 15.91 -13.62
C GLU A 79 -0.22 15.48 -14.91
N LEU A 80 -0.08 14.16 -15.12
CA LEU A 80 0.59 13.63 -16.29
C LEU A 80 -0.34 13.57 -17.52
N VAL A 81 0.30 13.45 -18.68
CA VAL A 81 -0.43 13.25 -19.92
C VAL A 81 -1.04 11.85 -19.94
N LEU A 82 -2.37 11.81 -20.04
CA LEU A 82 -3.12 10.59 -20.25
C LEU A 82 -3.26 10.36 -21.76
N THR A 83 -2.81 9.19 -22.23
CA THR A 83 -2.83 8.76 -23.62
C THR A 83 -3.43 7.35 -23.71
N ALA A 84 -3.24 6.66 -24.83
CA ALA A 84 -3.73 5.30 -25.01
C ALA A 84 -2.71 4.43 -25.72
N LYS A 85 -2.80 3.11 -25.50
CA LYS A 85 -1.98 2.06 -26.11
C LYS A 85 -2.85 0.92 -26.60
N HIS A 86 -2.50 0.36 -27.75
CA HIS A 86 -3.17 -0.81 -28.30
C HIS A 86 -2.93 -2.05 -27.43
N ALA A 87 -4.00 -2.70 -27.00
CA ALA A 87 -3.96 -3.83 -26.08
C ALA A 87 -4.29 -5.19 -26.72
N GLY A 88 -4.79 -5.21 -27.94
CA GLY A 88 -5.20 -6.38 -28.72
C GLY A 88 -6.24 -6.00 -29.77
N GLU A 89 -6.39 -6.81 -30.81
CA GLU A 89 -7.27 -6.49 -31.95
C GLU A 89 -8.74 -6.29 -31.52
N ASP A 90 -9.25 -7.18 -30.66
CA ASP A 90 -10.63 -7.11 -30.16
C ASP A 90 -10.80 -6.10 -29.01
N ILE A 91 -9.72 -5.77 -28.31
CA ILE A 91 -9.74 -4.84 -27.16
C ILE A 91 -9.59 -3.38 -27.65
N GLY A 92 -8.74 -3.14 -28.65
CA GLY A 92 -8.44 -1.80 -29.14
C GLY A 92 -7.52 -1.02 -28.21
N GLN A 93 -7.82 0.26 -28.02
CA GLN A 93 -7.03 1.18 -27.20
C GLN A 93 -7.45 1.13 -25.73
N VAL A 94 -6.47 1.14 -24.83
CA VAL A 94 -6.67 1.25 -23.37
C VAL A 94 -5.92 2.46 -22.82
N PRO A 95 -6.35 3.05 -21.69
CA PRO A 95 -5.64 4.17 -21.08
C PRO A 95 -4.19 3.85 -20.77
N LEU A 96 -3.31 4.81 -21.02
CA LEU A 96 -1.87 4.74 -20.74
C LEU A 96 -1.40 6.04 -20.09
N ALA A 97 -0.64 5.95 -19.02
CA ALA A 97 0.24 6.98 -18.52
C ALA A 97 1.63 6.41 -18.28
N GLY A 98 2.66 7.24 -18.28
CA GLY A 98 4.03 6.77 -18.07
C GLY A 98 4.90 7.83 -17.41
N ILE A 99 5.90 7.36 -16.67
CA ILE A 99 6.93 8.17 -16.03
C ILE A 99 8.32 7.70 -16.48
N PRO A 100 9.30 8.61 -16.66
CA PRO A 100 10.68 8.23 -16.95
C PRO A 100 11.27 7.41 -15.81
N HIS A 101 12.03 6.35 -16.13
CA HIS A 101 12.55 5.44 -15.10
C HIS A 101 13.49 6.14 -14.09
N HIS A 102 14.28 7.08 -14.54
CA HIS A 102 15.22 7.84 -13.68
C HIS A 102 14.49 8.77 -12.68
N ALA A 103 13.21 9.00 -12.87
CA ALA A 103 12.40 9.84 -11.98
C ALA A 103 11.45 9.02 -11.09
N LEU A 104 11.60 7.67 -11.07
CA LEU A 104 10.73 6.75 -10.34
C LEU A 104 10.51 7.16 -8.89
N ASP A 105 11.60 7.34 -8.13
CA ASP A 105 11.53 7.58 -6.69
C ASP A 105 10.79 8.90 -6.37
N ARG A 106 11.02 9.94 -7.17
CA ARG A 106 10.29 11.21 -7.03
C ARG A 106 8.78 11.05 -7.25
N TYR A 107 8.37 10.29 -8.26
CA TYR A 107 6.96 10.08 -8.55
C TYR A 107 6.31 9.12 -7.56
N CYS A 108 7.03 8.09 -7.11
CA CYS A 108 6.56 7.23 -6.03
C CYS A 108 6.33 8.03 -4.75
N ALA A 109 7.26 8.92 -4.36
CA ALA A 109 7.09 9.79 -3.20
C ALA A 109 5.80 10.62 -3.29
N GLN A 110 5.54 11.26 -4.44
CA GLN A 110 4.33 12.06 -4.65
C GLN A 110 3.03 11.22 -4.59
N LEU A 111 3.07 9.99 -5.12
CA LEU A 111 1.91 9.09 -5.07
C LEU A 111 1.62 8.63 -3.65
N VAL A 112 2.66 8.25 -2.92
CA VAL A 112 2.57 7.78 -1.54
C VAL A 112 2.12 8.92 -0.61
N GLU A 113 2.61 10.14 -0.79
CA GLU A 113 2.15 11.34 -0.07
C GLU A 113 0.65 11.60 -0.29
N LYS A 114 0.13 11.27 -1.47
CA LYS A 114 -1.31 11.32 -1.79
C LYS A 114 -2.10 10.09 -1.31
N GLY A 115 -1.48 9.21 -0.55
CA GLY A 115 -2.09 8.03 0.05
C GLY A 115 -2.24 6.83 -0.89
N PHE A 116 -1.52 6.77 -2.00
CA PHE A 116 -1.52 5.59 -2.87
C PHE A 116 -0.45 4.57 -2.45
N SER A 117 -0.76 3.28 -2.60
CA SER A 117 0.27 2.24 -2.66
C SER A 117 0.76 2.08 -4.09
N VAL A 118 2.04 1.78 -4.26
CA VAL A 118 2.69 1.62 -5.57
C VAL A 118 3.40 0.27 -5.63
N ALA A 119 3.11 -0.52 -6.66
CA ALA A 119 3.86 -1.73 -6.99
C ALA A 119 4.78 -1.44 -8.17
N VAL A 120 6.08 -1.58 -7.96
CA VAL A 120 7.11 -1.36 -8.99
C VAL A 120 7.48 -2.71 -9.59
N CYS A 121 7.26 -2.85 -10.90
CA CYS A 121 7.53 -4.06 -11.66
C CYS A 121 8.69 -3.80 -12.63
N ASP A 122 9.85 -4.38 -12.32
CA ASP A 122 11.08 -4.24 -13.09
C ASP A 122 11.32 -5.38 -14.04
N GLN A 123 12.17 -5.13 -15.05
CA GLN A 123 12.73 -6.16 -15.89
C GLN A 123 13.82 -6.94 -15.13
N THR A 124 13.69 -8.26 -15.09
CA THR A 124 14.63 -9.16 -14.38
C THR A 124 15.69 -9.75 -15.30
N GLU A 125 15.58 -9.54 -16.61
CA GLU A 125 16.56 -9.94 -17.60
C GLU A 125 16.85 -8.80 -18.59
N ASP A 126 18.00 -8.85 -19.26
CA ASP A 126 18.35 -7.89 -20.31
C ASP A 126 17.47 -8.14 -21.54
N ALA A 127 16.99 -7.07 -22.16
CA ALA A 127 16.21 -7.16 -23.40
C ALA A 127 16.98 -7.86 -24.55
N ALA A 128 18.31 -7.79 -24.56
CA ALA A 128 19.16 -8.48 -25.51
C ALA A 128 19.17 -10.01 -25.31
N GLU A 129 18.93 -10.49 -24.09
CA GLU A 129 18.89 -11.92 -23.77
C GLU A 129 17.52 -12.56 -24.06
N ALA A 130 16.48 -11.76 -24.21
CA ALA A 130 15.11 -12.24 -24.44
C ALA A 130 14.89 -12.85 -25.84
N GLN A 131 15.79 -12.62 -26.81
CA GLN A 131 15.77 -13.23 -28.17
C GLN A 131 14.38 -13.22 -28.83
N GLY A 132 13.63 -12.12 -28.72
CA GLY A 132 12.30 -11.98 -29.34
C GLY A 132 11.12 -12.50 -28.50
N ARG A 133 11.35 -13.12 -27.34
CA ARG A 133 10.31 -13.40 -26.34
C ARG A 133 10.00 -12.18 -25.47
N LEU A 134 8.92 -12.23 -24.73
CA LEU A 134 8.61 -11.19 -23.75
C LEU A 134 9.69 -11.19 -22.65
N VAL A 135 10.33 -10.03 -22.43
CA VAL A 135 11.30 -9.81 -21.35
C VAL A 135 10.61 -10.13 -20.01
N GLN A 136 11.26 -10.92 -19.17
CA GLN A 136 10.73 -11.26 -17.84
C GLN A 136 10.68 -10.03 -16.95
N ARG A 137 9.60 -9.93 -16.20
CA ARG A 137 9.34 -8.82 -15.27
C ARG A 137 8.75 -9.37 -13.99
N GLN A 138 9.07 -8.71 -12.90
CA GLN A 138 8.60 -9.07 -11.58
C GLN A 138 8.42 -7.82 -10.73
N VAL A 139 7.47 -7.87 -9.79
CA VAL A 139 7.36 -6.81 -8.78
C VAL A 139 8.57 -6.90 -7.84
N THR A 140 9.37 -5.85 -7.85
CA THR A 140 10.59 -5.74 -7.04
C THR A 140 10.36 -4.98 -5.74
N ARG A 141 9.38 -4.07 -5.72
CA ARG A 141 9.04 -3.24 -4.56
C ARG A 141 7.54 -3.00 -4.48
N VAL A 142 7.01 -3.00 -3.25
CA VAL A 142 5.68 -2.46 -2.93
C VAL A 142 5.87 -1.36 -1.89
N ILE A 143 5.53 -0.15 -2.25
CA ILE A 143 5.69 1.05 -1.42
C ILE A 143 4.30 1.51 -0.98
N THR A 144 4.11 1.66 0.34
CA THR A 144 2.87 2.18 0.92
C THR A 144 3.16 3.40 1.79
N PRO A 145 2.17 4.21 2.15
CA PRO A 145 2.40 5.39 2.98
C PRO A 145 3.18 5.13 4.27
N GLY A 146 2.91 3.98 4.93
CA GLY A 146 3.54 3.61 6.20
C GLY A 146 4.84 2.80 6.07
N THR A 147 5.23 2.36 4.85
CA THR A 147 6.41 1.49 4.64
C THR A 147 7.53 2.12 3.82
N VAL A 148 7.51 3.44 3.67
CA VAL A 148 8.57 4.19 2.97
C VAL A 148 9.88 4.11 3.75
N LEU A 149 10.95 3.67 3.08
CA LEU A 149 12.31 3.54 3.64
C LEU A 149 13.34 4.47 2.98
N GLU A 150 13.07 4.88 1.74
CA GLU A 150 14.02 5.69 0.98
C GLU A 150 14.11 7.12 1.55
N GLU A 151 15.35 7.57 1.87
CA GLU A 151 15.61 8.91 2.42
C GLU A 151 15.03 10.04 1.54
N GLY A 152 15.00 9.87 0.22
CA GLY A 152 14.43 10.84 -0.72
C GLY A 152 12.89 10.92 -0.71
N MET A 153 12.21 9.98 -0.06
CA MET A 153 10.75 9.93 0.06
C MET A 153 10.26 10.29 1.46
N LEU A 154 11.13 10.29 2.46
CA LEU A 154 10.80 10.61 3.85
C LEU A 154 10.89 12.12 4.08
N ASN A 155 9.92 12.65 4.83
CA ASN A 155 10.00 14.01 5.31
C ASN A 155 10.93 14.04 6.53
N ALA A 156 12.12 14.66 6.40
CA ALA A 156 13.13 14.73 7.47
C ALA A 156 12.63 15.38 8.79
N ARG A 157 11.46 16.02 8.77
CA ARG A 157 10.88 16.72 9.94
C ARG A 157 9.73 15.98 10.59
N ARG A 158 9.30 14.83 10.07
CA ARG A 158 8.16 14.04 10.59
C ARG A 158 8.51 12.57 10.63
N ASN A 159 8.11 11.91 11.70
CA ASN A 159 8.15 10.46 11.78
C ASN A 159 7.16 9.85 10.76
N ASN A 160 7.55 8.73 10.17
CA ASN A 160 6.68 7.99 9.25
C ASN A 160 6.07 6.79 9.98
N PHE A 161 5.09 7.05 10.86
CA PHE A 161 4.47 5.99 11.62
C PHE A 161 3.51 5.14 10.78
N LEU A 162 3.74 3.83 10.79
CA LEU A 162 2.75 2.81 10.44
C LEU A 162 2.06 2.38 11.74
N ALA A 163 0.75 2.47 11.79
CA ALA A 163 -0.04 2.05 12.95
C ALA A 163 -0.92 0.84 12.61
N ALA A 164 -1.33 0.09 13.63
CA ALA A 164 -2.35 -0.94 13.56
C ALA A 164 -3.32 -0.80 14.73
N VAL A 165 -4.61 -0.88 14.46
CA VAL A 165 -5.68 -0.72 15.44
C VAL A 165 -6.57 -1.94 15.44
N VAL A 166 -6.82 -2.50 16.62
CA VAL A 166 -7.78 -3.58 16.86
C VAL A 166 -8.83 -3.11 17.84
N ILE A 167 -10.11 -3.16 17.46
CA ILE A 167 -11.24 -2.70 18.29
C ILE A 167 -12.14 -3.88 18.63
N THR A 168 -12.59 -3.97 19.86
CA THR A 168 -13.54 -4.97 20.33
C THR A 168 -14.46 -4.33 21.38
N GLY A 169 -15.68 -4.01 20.98
CA GLY A 169 -16.59 -3.21 21.82
C GLY A 169 -16.00 -1.83 22.10
N ASN A 170 -15.88 -1.48 23.39
CA ASN A 170 -15.27 -0.21 23.81
C ASN A 170 -13.75 -0.31 24.03
N TYR A 171 -13.18 -1.52 23.94
CA TYR A 171 -11.75 -1.76 24.11
C TYR A 171 -11.03 -1.63 22.78
N TRP A 172 -9.83 -1.11 22.82
CA TRP A 172 -8.96 -1.03 21.67
C TRP A 172 -7.50 -1.30 22.02
N GLY A 173 -6.77 -1.86 21.06
CA GLY A 173 -5.32 -2.02 21.07
C GLY A 173 -4.74 -1.28 19.89
N LEU A 174 -3.65 -0.57 20.13
CA LEU A 174 -2.89 0.16 19.12
C LEU A 174 -1.44 -0.30 19.18
N ALA A 175 -0.85 -0.55 18.03
CA ALA A 175 0.60 -0.66 17.87
C ALA A 175 1.03 0.30 16.76
N TYR A 176 2.23 0.86 16.88
CA TYR A 176 2.83 1.64 15.83
C TYR A 176 4.33 1.40 15.72
N ALA A 177 4.85 1.58 14.53
CA ALA A 177 6.27 1.50 14.26
C ALA A 177 6.70 2.63 13.34
N ASP A 178 7.89 3.14 13.55
CA ASP A 178 8.62 3.97 12.59
C ASP A 178 9.72 3.11 11.96
N VAL A 179 9.56 2.83 10.67
CA VAL A 179 10.45 1.93 9.92
C VAL A 179 11.85 2.53 9.76
N SER A 180 11.96 3.87 9.81
CA SER A 180 13.22 4.59 9.66
C SER A 180 14.08 4.57 10.92
N THR A 181 13.46 4.62 12.10
CA THR A 181 14.15 4.62 13.41
C THR A 181 14.18 3.26 14.07
N GLY A 182 13.29 2.36 13.62
CA GLY A 182 13.05 1.06 14.23
C GLY A 182 12.18 1.12 15.49
N GLU A 183 11.64 2.29 15.87
CA GLU A 183 10.73 2.42 17.02
C GLU A 183 9.52 1.50 16.85
N PHE A 184 9.15 0.74 17.91
CA PHE A 184 8.01 -0.16 17.89
C PHE A 184 7.33 -0.17 19.25
N LEU A 185 6.14 0.41 19.32
CA LEU A 185 5.38 0.58 20.56
C LEU A 185 3.96 0.06 20.45
N THR A 186 3.39 -0.28 21.63
CA THR A 186 1.99 -0.73 21.72
C THR A 186 1.32 -0.26 23.01
N THR A 187 0.01 -0.13 22.94
CA THR A 187 -0.84 0.19 24.11
C THR A 187 -2.23 -0.41 23.94
N GLN A 188 -2.99 -0.45 25.03
CA GLN A 188 -4.39 -0.87 25.07
C GLN A 188 -5.16 -0.03 26.06
N SER A 189 -6.40 0.33 25.73
CA SER A 189 -7.29 1.09 26.63
C SER A 189 -8.77 0.76 26.35
N GLU A 190 -9.68 1.32 27.18
CA GLU A 190 -11.12 1.05 27.15
C GLU A 190 -11.93 2.16 26.46
N ALA A 191 -11.40 3.38 26.34
CA ALA A 191 -12.14 4.53 25.85
C ALA A 191 -11.81 4.85 24.39
N LEU A 192 -12.79 4.74 23.48
CA LEU A 192 -12.62 5.03 22.05
C LEU A 192 -12.21 6.47 21.75
N ASP A 193 -12.62 7.43 22.57
CA ASP A 193 -12.20 8.83 22.43
C ASP A 193 -10.69 8.99 22.62
N GLN A 194 -10.09 8.18 23.50
CA GLN A 194 -8.63 8.17 23.69
C GLN A 194 -7.91 7.60 22.45
N LEU A 195 -8.49 6.62 21.74
CA LEU A 195 -7.94 6.13 20.49
C LEU A 195 -7.83 7.25 19.45
N ASN A 196 -8.88 8.05 19.30
CA ASN A 196 -8.88 9.18 18.37
C ASN A 196 -7.83 10.23 18.72
N GLN A 197 -7.72 10.56 20.01
CA GLN A 197 -6.70 11.48 20.51
C GLN A 197 -5.30 10.95 20.24
N GLU A 198 -5.08 9.65 20.43
CA GLU A 198 -3.79 9.00 20.20
C GLU A 198 -3.42 8.95 18.72
N LEU A 199 -4.37 8.64 17.83
CA LEU A 199 -4.15 8.73 16.37
C LEU A 199 -3.85 10.16 15.93
N LEU A 200 -4.53 11.15 16.52
CA LEU A 200 -4.28 12.57 16.28
C LEU A 200 -2.90 13.03 16.79
N ARG A 201 -2.42 12.45 17.88
CA ARG A 201 -1.07 12.70 18.42
C ARG A 201 0.01 12.11 17.52
N LEU A 202 -0.17 10.86 17.11
CA LEU A 202 0.80 10.12 16.31
C LEU A 202 0.87 10.60 14.87
N GLN A 203 -0.26 11.05 14.30
CA GLN A 203 -0.37 11.41 12.88
C GLN A 203 0.19 10.31 11.96
N PRO A 204 -0.29 9.07 12.08
CA PRO A 204 0.27 7.96 11.30
C PRO A 204 0.05 8.18 9.80
N ALA A 205 1.05 7.81 9.00
CA ALA A 205 0.96 7.83 7.54
C ALA A 205 -0.01 6.78 7.03
N GLU A 206 -0.12 5.65 7.75
CA GLU A 206 -1.00 4.54 7.40
C GLU A 206 -1.47 3.82 8.67
N VAL A 207 -2.74 3.41 8.70
CA VAL A 207 -3.36 2.67 9.81
C VAL A 207 -3.94 1.35 9.31
N LEU A 208 -3.45 0.23 9.82
CA LEU A 208 -3.97 -1.10 9.52
C LEU A 208 -5.18 -1.38 10.40
N VAL A 209 -6.26 -1.88 9.80
CA VAL A 209 -7.50 -2.23 10.51
C VAL A 209 -7.97 -3.62 10.09
N PRO A 210 -8.20 -4.55 11.05
CA PRO A 210 -8.77 -5.85 10.72
C PRO A 210 -10.20 -5.74 10.24
N THR A 211 -10.55 -6.53 9.22
CA THR A 211 -11.90 -6.65 8.68
C THR A 211 -12.36 -8.10 8.64
N ASN A 212 -13.65 -8.32 8.77
CA ASN A 212 -14.26 -9.65 8.68
C ASN A 212 -14.36 -10.16 7.22
N ALA A 213 -14.12 -9.33 6.23
CA ALA A 213 -14.11 -9.75 4.84
C ALA A 213 -12.78 -10.49 4.54
N PRO A 214 -12.81 -11.81 4.24
CA PRO A 214 -11.58 -12.63 4.19
C PRO A 214 -10.60 -12.24 3.09
N ASP A 215 -11.09 -11.68 1.98
CA ASP A 215 -10.28 -11.37 0.80
C ASP A 215 -10.13 -9.86 0.55
N LEU A 216 -10.58 -9.04 1.50
CA LEU A 216 -10.53 -7.59 1.34
C LEU A 216 -9.18 -7.05 1.84
N VAL A 217 -8.30 -6.74 0.92
CA VAL A 217 -7.24 -5.75 1.15
C VAL A 217 -7.68 -4.50 0.43
N SER A 218 -8.00 -3.44 1.13
CA SER A 218 -8.41 -2.17 0.55
C SER A 218 -7.66 -1.05 1.23
N LEU A 219 -7.01 -0.21 0.43
CA LEU A 219 -6.43 1.03 0.91
C LEU A 219 -7.45 2.14 0.71
N LEU A 220 -7.84 2.76 1.81
CA LEU A 220 -8.67 3.96 1.84
C LEU A 220 -7.77 5.17 2.02
N ARG A 221 -7.84 6.11 1.11
CA ARG A 221 -7.09 7.38 1.19
C ARG A 221 -7.78 8.34 2.16
N PRO A 222 -7.08 9.38 2.63
CA PRO A 222 -7.69 10.40 3.46
C PRO A 222 -8.98 10.95 2.85
N GLY A 223 -10.05 10.95 3.64
CA GLY A 223 -11.40 11.36 3.22
C GLY A 223 -12.27 10.25 2.65
N GLU A 224 -11.73 9.09 2.33
CA GLU A 224 -12.50 7.93 1.87
C GLU A 224 -13.08 7.15 3.05
N ARG A 225 -14.24 6.53 2.84
CA ARG A 225 -14.95 5.67 3.79
C ARG A 225 -15.27 4.32 3.16
N SER A 226 -15.37 3.31 4.00
CA SER A 226 -15.88 1.98 3.66
C SER A 226 -16.78 1.50 4.79
N GLU A 227 -17.79 0.70 4.48
CA GLU A 227 -18.63 0.03 5.47
C GLU A 227 -17.83 -0.91 6.42
N GLN A 228 -16.63 -1.30 5.99
CA GLN A 228 -15.74 -2.14 6.78
C GLN A 228 -14.86 -1.34 7.76
N LEU A 229 -14.79 -0.02 7.61
CA LEU A 229 -14.05 0.85 8.52
C LEU A 229 -14.93 1.23 9.71
N PRO A 230 -14.51 0.97 10.97
CA PRO A 230 -15.25 1.38 12.16
C PRO A 230 -15.57 2.88 12.17
N ASP A 231 -16.82 3.24 12.48
CA ASP A 231 -17.29 4.63 12.46
C ASP A 231 -16.57 5.54 13.46
N CYS A 232 -16.02 4.95 14.52
CA CYS A 232 -15.26 5.70 15.53
C CYS A 232 -13.89 6.18 15.03
N LEU A 233 -13.40 5.71 13.87
CA LEU A 233 -12.11 6.12 13.34
C LEU A 233 -12.24 7.39 12.49
N PRO A 234 -11.33 8.38 12.64
CA PRO A 234 -11.35 9.62 11.89
C PRO A 234 -10.94 9.38 10.42
N THR A 235 -11.58 10.08 9.47
CA THR A 235 -11.36 9.86 8.03
C THR A 235 -10.10 10.52 7.47
N GLN A 236 -9.35 11.25 8.25
CA GLN A 236 -8.20 12.03 7.78
C GLN A 236 -6.92 11.23 7.54
N PHE A 237 -6.90 9.95 7.94
CA PHE A 237 -5.76 9.07 7.76
C PHE A 237 -5.96 8.12 6.57
N CYS A 238 -4.86 7.55 6.07
CA CYS A 238 -4.90 6.37 5.21
C CYS A 238 -5.23 5.13 6.04
N TYR A 239 -6.18 4.33 5.59
CA TYR A 239 -6.52 3.06 6.23
C TYR A 239 -6.29 1.90 5.29
N THR A 240 -5.53 0.91 5.73
CA THR A 240 -5.37 -0.36 5.02
C THR A 240 -6.19 -1.43 5.73
N LEU A 241 -7.28 -1.83 5.10
CA LEU A 241 -8.14 -2.90 5.59
C LEU A 241 -7.50 -4.26 5.30
N ARG A 242 -7.34 -5.08 6.33
CA ARG A 242 -6.67 -6.38 6.26
C ARG A 242 -7.57 -7.50 6.77
N SER A 243 -7.36 -8.72 6.29
CA SER A 243 -8.02 -9.89 6.85
C SER A 243 -7.76 -10.03 8.34
N GLN A 244 -8.81 -10.39 9.10
CA GLN A 244 -8.71 -10.62 10.53
C GLN A 244 -7.72 -11.74 10.90
N SER A 245 -7.43 -12.66 9.97
CA SER A 245 -6.45 -13.74 10.17
C SER A 245 -5.05 -13.23 10.56
N SER A 246 -4.63 -12.07 10.02
CA SER A 246 -3.35 -11.42 10.38
C SER A 246 -3.31 -10.93 11.84
N PHE A 247 -4.48 -10.76 12.47
CA PHE A 247 -4.64 -10.22 13.83
C PHE A 247 -5.16 -11.27 14.84
N VAL A 248 -5.05 -12.56 14.53
CA VAL A 248 -5.40 -13.63 15.48
C VAL A 248 -4.40 -13.64 16.63
N LEU A 249 -4.87 -13.67 17.87
CA LEU A 249 -4.03 -13.53 19.07
C LEU A 249 -2.91 -14.57 19.15
N SER A 250 -3.19 -15.85 18.86
CA SER A 250 -2.19 -16.93 18.87
C SER A 250 -1.08 -16.69 17.86
N GLU A 251 -1.45 -16.32 16.64
CA GLU A 251 -0.52 -16.03 15.54
C GLU A 251 0.30 -14.76 15.81
N ALA A 252 -0.36 -13.71 16.28
CA ALA A 252 0.29 -12.46 16.66
C ALA A 252 1.33 -12.67 17.76
N ARG A 253 0.96 -13.40 18.83
CA ARG A 253 1.87 -13.76 19.91
C ARG A 253 3.05 -14.58 19.41
N TYR A 254 2.80 -15.64 18.63
CA TYR A 254 3.84 -16.48 18.05
C TYR A 254 4.82 -15.68 17.21
N ARG A 255 4.32 -14.81 16.33
CA ARG A 255 5.14 -13.96 15.45
C ARG A 255 6.05 -13.02 16.24
N LEU A 256 5.53 -12.36 17.27
CA LEU A 256 6.31 -11.48 18.14
C LEU A 256 7.41 -12.25 18.89
N LEU A 257 7.10 -13.41 19.46
CA LEU A 257 8.07 -14.27 20.15
C LEU A 257 9.19 -14.73 19.20
N GLN A 258 8.84 -15.16 18.00
CA GLN A 258 9.81 -15.57 16.98
C GLN A 258 10.70 -14.42 16.51
N ARG A 259 10.09 -13.26 16.22
CA ARG A 259 10.81 -12.08 15.73
C ARG A 259 11.87 -11.61 16.71
N PHE A 260 11.54 -11.53 17.98
CA PHE A 260 12.43 -11.02 19.02
C PHE A 260 13.17 -12.13 19.79
N LYS A 261 13.00 -13.40 19.39
CA LYS A 261 13.63 -14.58 19.99
C LYS A 261 13.38 -14.67 21.51
N LEU A 262 12.15 -14.43 21.91
CA LEU A 262 11.71 -14.42 23.31
C LEU A 262 10.90 -15.69 23.66
N ARG A 263 10.86 -16.02 24.95
CA ARG A 263 10.04 -17.12 25.49
C ARG A 263 8.70 -16.62 26.02
N SER A 264 8.59 -15.33 26.38
CA SER A 264 7.40 -14.69 26.95
C SER A 264 7.35 -13.21 26.54
N LEU A 265 6.16 -12.64 26.47
CA LEU A 265 5.95 -11.20 26.23
C LEU A 265 5.95 -10.37 27.51
N GLU A 266 6.16 -10.98 28.69
CA GLU A 266 6.21 -10.27 29.99
C GLU A 266 7.26 -9.17 29.99
N GLY A 267 8.44 -9.43 29.47
CA GLY A 267 9.51 -8.44 29.37
C GLY A 267 9.22 -7.25 28.47
N MET A 268 8.18 -7.36 27.61
CA MET A 268 7.67 -6.27 26.76
C MET A 268 6.50 -5.53 27.41
N GLY A 269 6.00 -5.99 28.57
CA GLY A 269 4.88 -5.41 29.29
C GLY A 269 3.50 -5.64 28.69
N CYS A 270 3.36 -6.40 27.60
CA CYS A 270 2.11 -6.56 26.87
C CYS A 270 1.44 -7.95 27.00
N ASP A 271 2.00 -8.85 27.81
CA ASP A 271 1.51 -10.23 27.93
C ASP A 271 0.03 -10.33 28.33
N HIS A 272 -0.43 -9.41 29.15
CA HIS A 272 -1.80 -9.29 29.64
C HIS A 272 -2.69 -8.35 28.80
N LEU A 273 -2.19 -7.80 27.67
CA LEU A 273 -2.86 -6.85 26.81
C LEU A 273 -3.20 -7.49 25.43
N PRO A 274 -4.25 -8.30 25.34
CA PRO A 274 -4.52 -9.12 24.16
C PRO A 274 -4.76 -8.31 22.87
N LEU A 275 -5.39 -7.13 22.96
CA LEU A 275 -5.64 -6.29 21.78
C LEU A 275 -4.36 -5.58 21.32
N ALA A 276 -3.49 -5.17 22.26
CA ALA A 276 -2.17 -4.63 21.97
C ALA A 276 -1.29 -5.66 21.25
N VAL A 277 -1.28 -6.91 21.74
CA VAL A 277 -0.56 -8.04 21.09
C VAL A 277 -1.10 -8.30 19.70
N ARG A 278 -2.41 -8.31 19.50
CA ARG A 278 -3.04 -8.49 18.19
C ARG A 278 -2.64 -7.38 17.21
N ALA A 279 -2.68 -6.13 17.65
CA ALA A 279 -2.29 -4.98 16.85
C ALA A 279 -0.81 -5.05 16.46
N ALA A 280 0.08 -5.31 17.43
CA ALA A 280 1.52 -5.43 17.19
C ALA A 280 1.89 -6.60 16.25
N GLY A 281 1.25 -7.76 16.44
CA GLY A 281 1.47 -8.92 15.58
C GLY A 281 0.96 -8.74 14.16
N GLY A 282 -0.19 -8.06 13.99
CA GLY A 282 -0.73 -7.72 12.66
C GLY A 282 0.11 -6.69 11.92
N LEU A 283 0.65 -5.69 12.65
CA LEU A 283 1.58 -4.71 12.10
C LEU A 283 2.88 -5.37 11.65
N LEU A 284 3.43 -6.25 12.47
CA LEU A 284 4.66 -6.99 12.14
C LEU A 284 4.47 -7.88 10.89
N GLU A 285 3.34 -8.59 10.78
CA GLU A 285 2.98 -9.38 9.58
C GLU A 285 2.94 -8.52 8.33
N TYR A 286 2.36 -7.34 8.42
CA TYR A 286 2.28 -6.42 7.30
C TYR A 286 3.66 -5.96 6.84
N LEU A 287 4.53 -5.55 7.76
CA LEU A 287 5.91 -5.15 7.46
C LEU A 287 6.71 -6.29 6.81
N GLU A 288 6.56 -7.52 7.31
CA GLU A 288 7.24 -8.69 6.77
C GLU A 288 6.71 -9.02 5.36
N SER A 289 5.38 -9.02 5.17
CA SER A 289 4.76 -9.33 3.89
C SER A 289 5.03 -8.29 2.80
N THR A 290 5.15 -7.01 3.15
CA THR A 290 5.51 -5.95 2.19
C THR A 290 6.99 -5.99 1.82
N SER A 291 7.86 -6.35 2.76
CA SER A 291 9.29 -6.54 2.52
C SER A 291 9.59 -7.82 1.71
N GLU A 292 8.82 -8.90 1.91
CA GLU A 292 8.99 -10.17 1.20
C GLU A 292 8.48 -10.12 -0.25
N ARG A 293 7.45 -9.34 -0.55
CA ARG A 293 6.89 -9.23 -1.91
C ARG A 293 7.85 -8.60 -2.92
N GLY A 294 8.93 -7.96 -2.47
CA GLY A 294 10.00 -7.48 -3.32
C GLY A 294 11.05 -8.55 -3.72
N VAL A 295 10.91 -9.79 -3.24
CA VAL A 295 11.88 -10.87 -3.50
C VAL A 295 11.13 -12.02 -4.19
N GLY A 296 11.22 -12.09 -5.51
CA GLY A 296 10.76 -13.27 -6.25
C GLY A 296 11.47 -14.54 -5.82
N GLU A 297 10.77 -15.67 -5.94
CA GLU A 297 11.32 -17.01 -5.65
C GLU A 297 12.66 -17.25 -6.36
N PRO A 298 13.63 -17.95 -5.71
CA PRO A 298 14.99 -18.11 -6.21
C PRO A 298 15.12 -19.21 -7.26
N GLU A 299 14.30 -19.22 -8.33
CA GLU A 299 14.52 -20.12 -9.45
C GLU A 299 15.32 -19.44 -10.57
N LYS A 300 16.59 -19.90 -10.71
CA LYS A 300 17.56 -19.61 -11.78
C LYS A 300 18.18 -18.20 -11.77
N ARG A 301 19.16 -18.05 -10.91
CA ARG A 301 20.00 -16.85 -10.78
C ARG A 301 20.98 -16.71 -11.94
N SER A 302 20.94 -15.54 -12.61
CA SER A 302 22.08 -15.05 -13.41
C SER A 302 23.10 -14.36 -12.50
N PRO A 303 24.42 -14.52 -12.69
CA PRO A 303 25.47 -13.96 -11.83
C PRO A 303 25.59 -12.43 -11.81
N ARG A 304 24.78 -11.72 -12.59
CA ARG A 304 24.86 -10.25 -12.77
C ARG A 304 23.67 -9.46 -12.22
N THR A 305 22.70 -10.11 -11.60
CA THR A 305 21.58 -9.43 -10.92
C THR A 305 22.05 -8.87 -9.58
N PRO A 306 21.76 -7.59 -9.24
CA PRO A 306 22.07 -7.05 -7.93
C PRO A 306 21.42 -7.93 -6.86
N HIS A 307 22.21 -8.32 -5.85
CA HIS A 307 21.74 -9.05 -4.70
C HIS A 307 20.79 -8.16 -3.89
N PHE A 308 19.49 -8.29 -4.09
CA PHE A 308 18.51 -7.80 -3.12
C PHE A 308 18.53 -8.77 -1.93
N THR A 309 19.33 -8.44 -0.95
CA THR A 309 19.33 -9.13 0.34
C THR A 309 17.98 -8.83 1.00
N ARG A 310 17.36 -9.85 1.55
CA ARG A 310 16.16 -9.76 2.41
C ARG A 310 16.47 -8.80 3.56
N GLN A 311 16.18 -7.50 3.37
CA GLN A 311 16.33 -6.51 4.43
C GLN A 311 15.13 -6.66 5.35
N GLN A 312 15.34 -7.37 6.45
CA GLN A 312 14.40 -7.30 7.56
C GLN A 312 14.37 -5.86 8.06
N VAL A 313 13.17 -5.28 8.13
CA VAL A 313 12.99 -3.97 8.75
C VAL A 313 13.62 -3.99 10.14
N PRO A 314 14.56 -3.10 10.45
CA PRO A 314 15.27 -3.09 11.72
C PRO A 314 14.36 -2.52 12.83
N LEU A 315 13.49 -3.36 13.41
CA LEU A 315 12.65 -2.97 14.54
C LEU A 315 13.38 -3.22 15.86
N GLN A 316 13.28 -2.25 16.75
CA GLN A 316 13.63 -2.39 18.16
C GLN A 316 12.66 -3.34 18.86
N PRO A 317 13.02 -3.92 20.01
CA PRO A 317 12.07 -4.69 20.80
C PRO A 317 10.80 -3.91 21.10
N LEU A 318 9.65 -4.58 21.00
CA LEU A 318 8.35 -3.97 21.28
C LEU A 318 8.31 -3.44 22.74
N CYS A 319 7.93 -2.19 22.91
CA CYS A 319 7.72 -1.56 24.21
C CYS A 319 6.25 -1.24 24.41
N THR A 320 5.74 -1.47 25.63
CA THR A 320 4.41 -1.04 26.03
C THR A 320 4.47 0.34 26.68
N TYR A 321 3.56 1.22 26.33
CA TYR A 321 3.41 2.53 26.97
C TYR A 321 2.00 2.73 27.51
N THR A 322 1.85 3.64 28.43
CA THR A 322 0.54 4.04 28.99
C THR A 322 0.17 5.44 28.51
N LEU A 323 -1.11 5.66 28.23
CA LEU A 323 -1.59 6.96 27.73
C LEU A 323 -1.36 8.12 28.72
N THR A 324 -1.22 7.79 30.01
CA THR A 324 -0.94 8.77 31.06
C THR A 324 0.50 9.26 31.12
N GLU A 325 1.42 8.60 30.38
CA GLU A 325 2.82 9.05 30.28
C GLU A 325 2.97 10.27 29.36
N PHE A 326 1.97 10.56 28.54
CA PHE A 326 1.99 11.68 27.62
C PHE A 326 1.04 12.80 28.07
N LEU A 327 1.52 14.03 27.96
CA LEU A 327 0.67 15.20 28.15
C LEU A 327 -0.29 15.30 26.94
N THR A 328 -1.60 15.13 27.20
CA THR A 328 -2.62 15.34 26.18
C THR A 328 -2.84 16.83 25.95
N ILE A 329 -2.38 17.34 24.82
CA ILE A 329 -2.63 18.71 24.37
C ILE A 329 -3.62 18.62 23.21
N ASP A 330 -4.80 19.24 23.36
CA ASP A 330 -5.80 19.27 22.28
C ASP A 330 -5.30 20.00 21.02
N TYR A 331 -5.95 19.73 19.88
CA TYR A 331 -5.53 20.30 18.60
C TYR A 331 -5.47 21.83 18.62
N GLN A 332 -6.42 22.48 19.28
CA GLN A 332 -6.50 23.93 19.33
C GLN A 332 -5.36 24.54 20.16
N THR A 333 -5.02 23.90 21.27
CA THR A 333 -3.88 24.26 22.10
C THR A 333 -2.55 24.04 21.37
N ARG A 334 -2.40 22.92 20.64
CA ARG A 334 -1.19 22.66 19.82
C ARG A 334 -0.98 23.74 18.77
N ARG A 335 -2.07 24.13 18.07
CA ARG A 335 -2.04 25.19 17.07
C ARG A 335 -1.71 26.56 17.70
N ASN A 336 -2.31 26.87 18.84
CA ASN A 336 -2.08 28.15 19.52
C ASN A 336 -0.67 28.27 20.13
N LEU A 337 -0.06 27.14 20.50
CA LEU A 337 1.29 27.07 21.03
C LEU A 337 2.36 26.94 19.95
N GLU A 338 1.98 26.85 18.66
CA GLU A 338 2.88 26.65 17.51
C GLU A 338 3.85 25.46 17.69
N ILE A 339 3.44 24.42 18.45
CA ILE A 339 4.27 23.24 18.75
C ILE A 339 4.39 22.32 17.54
N THR A 340 3.47 22.45 16.58
CA THR A 340 3.49 21.73 15.30
C THR A 340 3.24 22.68 14.16
N GLN A 341 4.26 22.90 13.34
CA GLN A 341 4.11 23.52 12.02
C GLN A 341 3.97 22.45 10.96
#